data_5742f75849cc9eb11c624831c3949b53
#
_entry.id   5742f75849cc9eb11c624831c3949b53
#
_cell.length_a   1.000
_cell.length_b   1.000
_cell.length_c   1.000
_cell.angle_alpha   90.00
_cell.angle_beta   90.00
_cell.angle_gamma   90.00
#
_symmetry.space_group_name_H-M   'P 1'
#
loop_
_entity.id
_entity.type
_entity.pdbx_description
1 polymer ?
#
loop_
_entity_poly.entity_id
_entity_poly.type
_entity_poly.pdbx_seq_one_letter_code
_entity_poly.pdbx_strand_id
1 'polypeptide(L)'
;DIYSYMEGLTQHIFETVSKIYLPDSFPRITYSEAMEIYGSDKPDLRYGLKLIDLKNYTDVSDFKAFSTAQRVKGIIVKDGAKYSRKMIDELTDFIRKYKAKGLAWMKLKDSSFDGGISKFFSVELKEKMHNEMEIENGDILFMVGDESKIVLNALGHLRNEIAKREQLINTNKYFPIWVTEFPMFEYD
;
A
#
# COMPACT_ATOMS: atom_id res chain seq x y z
N ASP A 1 -31.69 -10.57 2.05
CA ASP A 1 -30.68 -9.60 1.57
C ASP A 1 -29.76 -10.32 0.59
N ILE A 2 -29.46 -9.72 -0.57
CA ILE A 2 -28.65 -10.34 -1.62
C ILE A 2 -27.23 -10.72 -1.11
N TYR A 3 -26.63 -9.91 -0.26
CA TYR A 3 -25.35 -10.22 0.37
C TYR A 3 -25.39 -11.53 1.15
N SER A 4 -26.42 -11.71 2.00
CA SER A 4 -26.58 -12.91 2.82
C SER A 4 -26.73 -14.17 1.96
N TYR A 5 -27.48 -14.09 0.86
CA TYR A 5 -27.62 -15.22 -0.07
C TYR A 5 -26.28 -15.56 -0.75
N MET A 6 -25.53 -14.56 -1.19
CA MET A 6 -24.24 -14.75 -1.86
C MET A 6 -23.17 -15.24 -0.90
N GLU A 7 -23.17 -14.75 0.33
CA GLU A 7 -22.27 -15.23 1.40
C GLU A 7 -22.54 -16.70 1.68
N GLY A 8 -23.81 -17.08 1.90
CA GLY A 8 -24.19 -18.48 2.14
C GLY A 8 -23.84 -19.40 0.96
N LEU A 9 -24.06 -18.96 -0.27
CA LEU A 9 -23.68 -19.72 -1.46
C LEU A 9 -22.15 -19.92 -1.52
N THR A 10 -21.38 -18.86 -1.29
CA THR A 10 -19.91 -18.93 -1.31
C THR A 10 -19.38 -19.85 -0.22
N GLN A 11 -19.89 -19.72 1.00
CA GLN A 11 -19.55 -20.60 2.13
C GLN A 11 -19.85 -22.07 1.80
N HIS A 12 -21.03 -22.35 1.28
CA HIS A 12 -21.42 -23.72 0.91
C HIS A 12 -20.50 -24.33 -0.16
N ILE A 13 -20.13 -23.56 -1.18
CA ILE A 13 -19.18 -24.01 -2.23
C ILE A 13 -17.82 -24.32 -1.62
N PHE A 14 -17.27 -23.42 -0.82
CA PHE A 14 -15.93 -23.61 -0.20
C PHE A 14 -15.91 -24.79 0.76
N GLU A 15 -16.94 -24.95 1.58
CA GLU A 15 -17.09 -26.08 2.49
C GLU A 15 -17.22 -27.41 1.73
N THR A 16 -18.10 -27.45 0.73
CA THR A 16 -18.41 -28.69 0.02
C THR A 16 -17.25 -29.17 -0.83
N VAL A 17 -16.62 -28.24 -1.60
CA VAL A 17 -15.60 -28.58 -2.59
C VAL A 17 -14.22 -28.66 -1.96
N SER A 18 -13.86 -27.71 -1.11
CA SER A 18 -12.49 -27.52 -0.62
C SER A 18 -12.31 -27.83 0.85
N LYS A 19 -13.39 -28.13 1.59
CA LYS A 19 -13.41 -28.32 3.04
C LYS A 19 -12.85 -27.10 3.80
N ILE A 20 -13.11 -25.92 3.28
CA ILE A 20 -12.68 -24.64 3.84
C ILE A 20 -13.88 -23.94 4.44
N TYR A 21 -13.76 -23.56 5.71
CA TYR A 21 -14.81 -22.82 6.41
C TYR A 21 -14.50 -21.34 6.35
N LEU A 22 -15.38 -20.59 5.70
CA LEU A 22 -15.30 -19.13 5.63
C LEU A 22 -16.03 -18.49 6.82
N PRO A 23 -15.77 -17.20 7.14
CA PRO A 23 -16.50 -16.47 8.18
C PRO A 23 -18.02 -16.42 7.89
N ASP A 24 -18.83 -16.30 8.96
CA ASP A 24 -20.30 -16.22 8.85
C ASP A 24 -20.79 -15.00 8.07
N SER A 25 -20.01 -13.91 8.09
CA SER A 25 -20.27 -12.71 7.30
C SER A 25 -18.96 -12.15 6.73
N PHE A 26 -19.04 -11.51 5.56
CA PHE A 26 -17.89 -10.91 4.93
C PHE A 26 -17.83 -9.41 5.25
N PRO A 27 -16.66 -8.88 5.68
CA PRO A 27 -16.49 -7.46 5.88
C PRO A 27 -16.83 -6.64 4.64
N ARG A 28 -17.28 -5.42 4.84
CA ARG A 28 -17.62 -4.48 3.75
C ARG A 28 -16.66 -3.31 3.78
N ILE A 29 -16.23 -2.90 2.60
CA ILE A 29 -15.42 -1.71 2.37
C ILE A 29 -15.97 -1.01 1.14
N THR A 30 -16.00 0.31 1.14
CA THR A 30 -16.38 1.07 -0.06
C THR A 30 -15.26 1.03 -1.11
N TYR A 31 -15.61 1.23 -2.37
CA TYR A 31 -14.64 1.38 -3.46
C TYR A 31 -13.63 2.50 -3.15
N SER A 32 -14.11 3.63 -2.64
CA SER A 32 -13.24 4.76 -2.27
C SER A 32 -12.22 4.36 -1.19
N GLU A 33 -12.66 3.70 -0.12
CA GLU A 33 -11.77 3.21 0.94
C GLU A 33 -10.78 2.16 0.43
N ALA A 34 -11.25 1.22 -0.41
CA ALA A 34 -10.39 0.20 -1.02
C ALA A 34 -9.25 0.84 -1.83
N MET A 35 -9.59 1.83 -2.66
CA MET A 35 -8.60 2.58 -3.44
C MET A 35 -7.68 3.42 -2.55
N GLU A 36 -8.21 4.12 -1.55
CA GLU A 36 -7.40 4.97 -0.67
C GLU A 36 -6.42 4.19 0.20
N ILE A 37 -6.84 3.04 0.74
CA ILE A 37 -6.06 2.26 1.70
C ILE A 37 -5.15 1.23 1.02
N TYR A 38 -5.58 0.68 -0.13
CA TYR A 38 -4.89 -0.44 -0.75
C TYR A 38 -4.49 -0.22 -2.21
N GLY A 39 -4.96 0.87 -2.84
CA GLY A 39 -4.69 1.18 -4.23
C GLY A 39 -5.31 0.19 -5.22
N SER A 40 -6.39 -0.49 -4.82
CA SER A 40 -7.05 -1.52 -5.64
C SER A 40 -8.52 -1.66 -5.26
N ASP A 41 -9.36 -1.89 -6.26
CA ASP A 41 -10.78 -2.23 -6.12
C ASP A 41 -11.04 -3.68 -5.68
N LYS A 42 -10.01 -4.49 -5.61
CA LYS A 42 -10.01 -5.89 -5.16
C LYS A 42 -8.80 -6.18 -4.28
N PRO A 43 -8.72 -5.53 -3.10
CA PRO A 43 -7.54 -5.62 -2.25
C PRO A 43 -7.40 -7.01 -1.61
N ASP A 44 -6.19 -7.54 -1.57
CA ASP A 44 -5.88 -8.70 -0.75
C ASP A 44 -5.64 -8.25 0.69
N LEU A 45 -6.52 -8.63 1.60
CA LEU A 45 -6.45 -8.27 3.02
C LEU A 45 -5.73 -9.30 3.90
N ARG A 46 -5.16 -10.36 3.32
CA ARG A 46 -4.42 -11.39 4.05
C ARG A 46 -3.11 -10.88 4.64
N TYR A 47 -2.66 -9.71 4.23
CA TYR A 47 -1.47 -9.02 4.73
C TYR A 47 -1.72 -7.51 4.86
N GLY A 48 -0.92 -6.84 5.67
CA GLY A 48 -0.98 -5.40 5.89
C GLY A 48 -0.57 -4.57 4.68
N LEU A 49 0.46 -3.75 4.81
CA LEU A 49 0.99 -2.85 3.77
C LEU A 49 -0.06 -1.83 3.30
N LYS A 50 -0.72 -1.15 4.22
CA LYS A 50 -1.66 -0.06 3.91
C LYS A 50 -0.91 1.12 3.29
N LEU A 51 -1.57 1.80 2.37
CA LEU A 51 -1.09 3.07 1.84
C LEU A 51 -1.34 4.19 2.85
N ILE A 52 -0.30 4.97 3.13
CA ILE A 52 -0.37 6.13 4.01
C ILE A 52 -0.25 7.42 3.20
N ASP A 53 -0.99 8.46 3.58
CA ASP A 53 -0.87 9.77 2.96
C ASP A 53 0.35 10.50 3.51
N LEU A 54 1.14 11.08 2.63
CA LEU A 54 2.39 11.75 2.98
C LEU A 54 2.45 13.21 2.53
N LYS A 55 1.36 13.72 1.94
CA LYS A 55 1.35 15.06 1.35
C LYS A 55 1.73 16.13 2.37
N ASN A 56 1.20 16.05 3.60
CA ASN A 56 1.50 17.01 4.67
C ASN A 56 2.98 17.06 5.08
N TYR A 57 3.74 15.99 4.88
CA TYR A 57 5.17 15.96 5.18
C TYR A 57 6.00 16.37 3.96
N THR A 58 5.56 16.00 2.77
CA THR A 58 6.32 16.25 1.55
C THR A 58 6.19 17.68 1.05
N ASP A 59 5.09 18.37 1.34
CA ASP A 59 4.88 19.77 0.96
C ASP A 59 5.82 20.74 1.71
N VAL A 60 6.28 20.36 2.88
CA VAL A 60 7.23 21.15 3.69
C VAL A 60 8.67 20.64 3.57
N SER A 61 8.91 19.64 2.72
CA SER A 61 10.25 19.12 2.43
C SER A 61 10.90 19.86 1.25
N ASP A 62 12.22 19.79 1.18
CA ASP A 62 12.99 20.32 0.05
C ASP A 62 12.99 19.40 -1.18
N PHE A 63 12.23 18.30 -1.18
CA PHE A 63 12.18 17.36 -2.27
C PHE A 63 11.23 17.84 -3.38
N LYS A 64 11.74 18.64 -4.28
CA LYS A 64 10.98 19.32 -5.35
C LYS A 64 10.14 18.38 -6.23
N ALA A 65 10.54 17.12 -6.40
CA ALA A 65 9.77 16.18 -7.22
C ALA A 65 8.38 15.88 -6.63
N PHE A 66 8.17 16.10 -5.32
CA PHE A 66 6.88 15.93 -4.68
C PHE A 66 6.07 17.22 -4.53
N SER A 67 6.72 18.40 -4.63
CA SER A 67 6.05 19.69 -4.47
C SER A 67 4.95 19.94 -5.52
N THR A 68 5.13 19.40 -6.72
CA THR A 68 4.18 19.53 -7.84
C THR A 68 3.23 18.32 -7.96
N ALA A 69 3.41 17.28 -7.16
CA ALA A 69 2.58 16.10 -7.19
C ALA A 69 1.19 16.41 -6.63
N GLN A 70 0.14 15.98 -7.32
CA GLN A 70 -1.22 16.09 -6.85
C GLN A 70 -1.41 15.31 -5.53
N ARG A 71 -0.75 14.15 -5.44
CA ARG A 71 -0.79 13.25 -4.29
C ARG A 71 0.57 12.63 -4.03
N VAL A 72 0.89 12.43 -2.76
CA VAL A 72 2.05 11.63 -2.34
C VAL A 72 1.57 10.62 -1.31
N LYS A 73 1.75 9.34 -1.60
CA LYS A 73 1.46 8.25 -0.67
C LYS A 73 2.67 7.32 -0.55
N GLY A 74 2.67 6.51 0.49
CA GLY A 74 3.74 5.55 0.71
C GLY A 74 3.28 4.25 1.34
N ILE A 75 4.20 3.31 1.42
CA ILE A 75 4.06 2.01 2.09
C ILE A 75 5.24 1.82 3.01
N ILE A 76 4.97 1.47 4.28
CA ILE A 76 5.99 1.04 5.23
C ILE A 76 6.16 -0.48 5.09
N VAL A 77 7.39 -0.91 4.86
CA VAL A 77 7.73 -2.33 4.80
C VAL A 77 8.57 -2.67 6.01
N LYS A 78 8.03 -3.51 6.88
CA LYS A 78 8.70 -3.99 8.09
C LYS A 78 9.97 -4.76 7.72
N ASP A 79 11.03 -4.57 8.49
CA ASP A 79 12.36 -5.13 8.24
C ASP A 79 12.93 -4.85 6.83
N GLY A 80 12.41 -3.81 6.16
CA GLY A 80 12.74 -3.47 4.78
C GLY A 80 14.10 -2.75 4.61
N ALA A 81 14.79 -2.39 5.69
CA ALA A 81 16.14 -1.82 5.61
C ALA A 81 17.16 -2.77 4.94
N LYS A 82 16.87 -4.08 4.90
CA LYS A 82 17.63 -5.11 4.18
C LYS A 82 17.62 -4.92 2.65
N TYR A 83 16.66 -4.18 2.08
CA TYR A 83 16.59 -3.95 0.64
C TYR A 83 17.86 -3.29 0.13
N SER A 84 18.59 -3.99 -0.73
CA SER A 84 19.75 -3.45 -1.42
C SER A 84 19.37 -2.40 -2.45
N ARG A 85 20.31 -1.58 -2.89
CA ARG A 85 20.08 -0.64 -3.98
C ARG A 85 19.51 -1.30 -5.22
N LYS A 86 20.06 -2.44 -5.60
CA LYS A 86 19.58 -3.23 -6.75
C LYS A 86 18.11 -3.63 -6.59
N MET A 87 17.71 -4.13 -5.42
CA MET A 87 16.31 -4.51 -5.17
C MET A 87 15.37 -3.31 -5.26
N ILE A 88 15.79 -2.15 -4.79
CA ILE A 88 15.01 -0.90 -4.89
C ILE A 88 14.91 -0.43 -6.34
N ASP A 89 15.99 -0.52 -7.10
CA ASP A 89 16.00 -0.18 -8.52
C ASP A 89 15.06 -1.11 -9.33
N GLU A 90 15.05 -2.42 -9.03
CA GLU A 90 14.09 -3.38 -9.60
C GLU A 90 12.62 -3.02 -9.28
N LEU A 91 12.33 -2.61 -8.03
CA LEU A 91 10.99 -2.15 -7.66
C LEU A 91 10.63 -0.82 -8.36
N THR A 92 11.61 0.05 -8.55
CA THR A 92 11.43 1.29 -9.31
C THR A 92 11.07 1.01 -10.77
N ASP A 93 11.76 0.08 -11.41
CA ASP A 93 11.44 -0.35 -12.78
C ASP A 93 10.09 -1.07 -12.86
N PHE A 94 9.73 -1.80 -11.82
CA PHE A 94 8.43 -2.44 -11.72
C PHE A 94 7.29 -1.42 -11.73
N ILE A 95 7.34 -0.37 -10.89
CA ILE A 95 6.26 0.62 -10.81
C ILE A 95 6.19 1.55 -12.02
N ARG A 96 7.28 1.72 -12.77
CA ARG A 96 7.28 2.47 -14.04
C ARG A 96 6.31 1.88 -15.07
N LYS A 97 6.06 0.56 -15.04
CA LYS A 97 5.05 -0.10 -15.86
C LYS A 97 3.64 0.42 -15.60
N TYR A 98 3.43 1.00 -14.42
CA TYR A 98 2.17 1.62 -13.98
C TYR A 98 2.21 3.14 -14.05
N LYS A 99 3.09 3.69 -14.90
CA LYS A 99 3.25 5.13 -15.21
C LYS A 99 3.85 5.97 -14.09
N ALA A 100 4.26 5.40 -12.95
CA ALA A 100 4.96 6.16 -11.92
C ALA A 100 6.35 6.59 -12.42
N LYS A 101 6.73 7.84 -12.19
CA LYS A 101 8.02 8.43 -12.62
C LYS A 101 9.21 7.86 -11.86
N GLY A 102 9.01 7.43 -10.61
CA GLY A 102 10.06 6.86 -9.77
C GLY A 102 9.53 6.40 -8.42
N LEU A 103 10.38 5.68 -7.69
CA LEU A 103 10.14 5.21 -6.33
C LEU A 103 11.12 5.92 -5.39
N ALA A 104 10.61 6.84 -4.59
CA ALA A 104 11.40 7.43 -3.52
C ALA A 104 11.37 6.51 -2.29
N TRP A 105 12.41 6.59 -1.47
CA TRP A 105 12.51 5.75 -0.29
C TRP A 105 13.35 6.39 0.82
N MET A 106 13.09 6.00 2.05
CA MET A 106 13.92 6.27 3.22
C MET A 106 13.88 5.05 4.15
N LYS A 107 14.99 4.75 4.82
CA LYS A 107 15.08 3.70 5.84
C LYS A 107 15.06 4.31 7.21
N LEU A 108 14.40 3.70 8.17
CA LEU A 108 14.54 4.11 9.57
C LEU A 108 15.68 3.33 10.22
N LYS A 109 16.68 4.06 10.70
CA LYS A 109 17.85 3.52 11.38
C LYS A 109 18.21 4.42 12.57
N ASP A 110 18.47 3.80 13.72
CA ASP A 110 18.82 4.52 14.95
C ASP A 110 17.82 5.67 15.27
N SER A 111 16.52 5.40 15.10
CA SER A 111 15.41 6.34 15.28
C SER A 111 15.44 7.57 14.35
N SER A 112 16.18 7.51 13.26
CA SER A 112 16.24 8.58 12.26
C SER A 112 16.13 8.02 10.84
N PHE A 113 15.46 8.78 9.96
CA PHE A 113 15.41 8.43 8.54
C PHE A 113 16.75 8.67 7.85
N ASP A 114 17.22 7.66 7.14
CA ASP A 114 18.48 7.66 6.40
C ASP A 114 18.32 7.12 4.98
N GLY A 115 19.25 7.49 4.11
CA GLY A 115 19.30 7.06 2.71
C GLY A 115 18.21 7.66 1.82
N GLY A 116 18.26 7.32 0.54
CA GLY A 116 17.30 7.78 -0.47
C GLY A 116 17.13 9.29 -0.52
N ILE A 117 15.90 9.75 -0.23
CA ILE A 117 15.55 11.18 -0.23
C ILE A 117 15.62 11.82 1.16
N SER A 118 16.09 11.14 2.17
CA SER A 118 16.10 11.61 3.57
C SER A 118 16.82 12.95 3.78
N LYS A 119 17.81 13.26 2.94
CA LYS A 119 18.57 14.52 2.97
C LYS A 119 17.73 15.77 2.67
N PHE A 120 16.56 15.60 2.06
CA PHE A 120 15.63 16.69 1.74
C PHE A 120 14.60 16.95 2.85
N PHE A 121 14.67 16.21 3.94
CA PHE A 121 13.81 16.33 5.10
C PHE A 121 14.60 16.86 6.28
N SER A 122 14.11 17.92 6.93
CA SER A 122 14.76 18.46 8.11
C SER A 122 14.76 17.45 9.27
N VAL A 123 15.56 17.68 10.29
CA VAL A 123 15.61 16.81 11.49
C VAL A 123 14.26 16.79 12.17
N GLU A 124 13.64 17.96 12.38
CA GLU A 124 12.33 18.11 13.02
C GLU A 124 11.23 17.38 12.23
N LEU A 125 11.30 17.45 10.89
CA LEU A 125 10.32 16.76 10.03
C LEU A 125 10.47 15.23 10.11
N LYS A 126 11.70 14.73 10.17
CA LYS A 126 12.01 13.31 10.36
C LYS A 126 11.51 12.80 11.72
N GLU A 127 11.74 13.56 12.79
CA GLU A 127 11.25 13.24 14.13
C GLU A 127 9.71 13.21 14.16
N LYS A 128 9.07 14.20 13.54
CA LYS A 128 7.60 14.23 13.41
C LYS A 128 7.10 12.98 12.68
N MET A 129 7.68 12.64 11.53
CA MET A 129 7.31 11.45 10.77
C MET A 129 7.49 10.17 11.58
N HIS A 130 8.60 10.04 12.31
CA HIS A 130 8.86 8.87 13.16
C HIS A 130 7.82 8.73 14.28
N ASN A 131 7.43 9.84 14.93
CA ASN A 131 6.49 9.83 16.03
C ASN A 131 5.02 9.60 15.59
N GLU A 132 4.67 10.04 14.39
CA GLU A 132 3.29 9.97 13.88
C GLU A 132 3.03 8.73 13.02
N MET A 133 4.06 8.06 12.51
CA MET A 133 3.95 6.85 11.69
C MET A 133 4.29 5.61 12.52
N GLU A 134 3.59 4.51 12.28
CA GLU A 134 3.92 3.19 12.84
C GLU A 134 5.14 2.57 12.15
N ILE A 135 6.29 3.28 12.20
CA ILE A 135 7.55 2.86 11.60
C ILE A 135 8.60 2.59 12.68
N GLU A 136 9.35 1.52 12.53
CA GLU A 136 10.33 1.03 13.49
C GLU A 136 11.73 0.93 12.88
N ASN A 137 12.75 0.88 13.75
CA ASN A 137 14.12 0.67 13.29
C ASN A 137 14.23 -0.61 12.45
N GLY A 138 14.82 -0.50 11.28
CA GLY A 138 14.91 -1.60 10.33
C GLY A 138 13.85 -1.56 9.22
N ASP A 139 12.85 -0.69 9.32
CA ASP A 139 11.82 -0.53 8.29
C ASP A 139 12.32 0.35 7.12
N ILE A 140 11.64 0.23 5.99
CA ILE A 140 11.78 1.14 4.85
C ILE A 140 10.43 1.74 4.50
N LEU A 141 10.42 3.04 4.23
CA LEU A 141 9.29 3.78 3.68
C LEU A 141 9.51 3.97 2.18
N PHE A 142 8.66 3.39 1.36
CA PHE A 142 8.57 3.65 -0.08
C PHE A 142 7.51 4.71 -0.35
N MET A 143 7.77 5.60 -1.33
CA MET A 143 6.89 6.74 -1.63
C MET A 143 6.77 6.94 -3.13
N VAL A 144 5.56 7.29 -3.57
CA VAL A 144 5.27 7.72 -4.95
C VAL A 144 4.50 9.03 -4.90
N GLY A 145 4.93 9.99 -5.70
CA GLY A 145 4.24 11.28 -5.89
C GLY A 145 3.97 11.52 -7.38
N ASP A 146 2.70 11.69 -7.72
CA ASP A 146 2.22 11.95 -9.09
C ASP A 146 0.74 12.38 -9.07
N GLU A 147 0.04 12.23 -10.19
CA GLU A 147 -1.42 12.29 -10.27
C GLU A 147 -2.05 11.18 -9.41
N SER A 148 -3.21 11.45 -8.81
CA SER A 148 -3.87 10.55 -7.86
C SER A 148 -4.06 9.12 -8.42
N LYS A 149 -4.55 9.00 -9.66
CA LYS A 149 -4.78 7.69 -10.31
C LYS A 149 -3.47 6.88 -10.46
N ILE A 150 -2.37 7.57 -10.82
CA ILE A 150 -1.05 6.94 -10.97
C ILE A 150 -0.52 6.47 -9.63
N VAL A 151 -0.59 7.32 -8.59
CA VAL A 151 -0.10 6.99 -7.23
C VAL A 151 -0.81 5.77 -6.68
N LEU A 152 -2.14 5.75 -6.70
CA LEU A 152 -2.93 4.64 -6.17
C LEU A 152 -2.66 3.35 -6.94
N ASN A 153 -2.68 3.39 -8.27
CA ASN A 153 -2.43 2.22 -9.10
C ASN A 153 -1.02 1.66 -8.91
N ALA A 154 0.00 2.51 -8.96
CA ALA A 154 1.40 2.08 -8.81
C ALA A 154 1.67 1.49 -7.42
N LEU A 155 1.17 2.13 -6.35
CA LEU A 155 1.34 1.62 -5.00
C LEU A 155 0.51 0.36 -4.72
N GLY A 156 -0.69 0.24 -5.28
CA GLY A 156 -1.48 -0.98 -5.19
C GLY A 156 -0.76 -2.20 -5.79
N HIS A 157 -0.12 -2.02 -6.95
CA HIS A 157 0.70 -3.06 -7.55
C HIS A 157 2.01 -3.31 -6.78
N LEU A 158 2.67 -2.25 -6.31
CA LEU A 158 3.88 -2.36 -5.47
C LEU A 158 3.59 -3.13 -4.18
N ARG A 159 2.46 -2.87 -3.54
CA ARG A 159 1.97 -3.57 -2.37
C ARG A 159 1.92 -5.10 -2.59
N ASN A 160 1.33 -5.52 -3.70
CA ASN A 160 1.24 -6.94 -4.06
C ASN A 160 2.61 -7.54 -4.37
N GLU A 161 3.47 -6.82 -5.09
CA GLU A 161 4.82 -7.28 -5.42
C GLU A 161 5.68 -7.44 -4.16
N ILE A 162 5.63 -6.49 -3.22
CA ILE A 162 6.33 -6.59 -1.94
C ILE A 162 5.79 -7.78 -1.13
N ALA A 163 4.46 -7.93 -1.03
CA ALA A 163 3.86 -9.03 -0.29
C ALA A 163 4.29 -10.40 -0.84
N LYS A 164 4.45 -10.51 -2.15
CA LYS A 164 4.96 -11.72 -2.81
C LYS A 164 6.44 -11.96 -2.50
N ARG A 165 7.30 -10.93 -2.61
CA ARG A 165 8.74 -11.04 -2.34
C ARG A 165 9.03 -11.37 -0.88
N GLU A 166 8.30 -10.76 0.03
CA GLU A 166 8.42 -10.97 1.49
C GLU A 166 7.62 -12.18 1.99
N GLN A 167 6.97 -12.93 1.11
CA GLN A 167 6.16 -14.11 1.44
C GLN A 167 5.09 -13.84 2.51
N LEU A 168 4.49 -12.65 2.50
CA LEU A 168 3.48 -12.25 3.47
C LEU A 168 2.13 -12.92 3.25
N ILE A 169 1.91 -13.50 2.07
CA ILE A 169 0.64 -14.10 1.67
C ILE A 169 0.53 -15.50 2.23
N ASN A 170 -0.31 -15.70 3.25
CA ASN A 170 -0.66 -17.03 3.70
C ASN A 170 -1.68 -17.66 2.73
N THR A 171 -1.23 -18.58 1.88
CA THR A 171 -2.06 -19.24 0.87
C THR A 171 -3.15 -20.14 1.44
N ASN A 172 -3.06 -20.51 2.72
CA ASN A 172 -4.06 -21.32 3.42
C ASN A 172 -5.16 -20.46 4.08
N LYS A 173 -5.05 -19.13 4.01
CA LYS A 173 -6.06 -18.20 4.51
C LYS A 173 -6.88 -17.62 3.38
N TYR A 174 -8.18 -17.57 3.58
CA TYR A 174 -9.15 -16.91 2.72
C TYR A 174 -9.75 -15.75 3.48
N PHE A 175 -9.83 -14.59 2.86
CA PHE A 175 -10.37 -13.39 3.47
C PHE A 175 -11.34 -12.72 2.48
N PRO A 176 -12.57 -13.30 2.33
CA PRO A 176 -13.57 -12.73 1.43
C PRO A 176 -14.06 -11.38 1.98
N ILE A 177 -14.23 -10.42 1.10
CA ILE A 177 -14.77 -9.09 1.43
C ILE A 177 -15.74 -8.64 0.35
N TRP A 178 -16.63 -7.74 0.72
CA TRP A 178 -17.43 -6.98 -0.21
C TRP A 178 -16.78 -5.62 -0.47
N VAL A 179 -16.56 -5.31 -1.74
CA VAL A 179 -16.29 -3.93 -2.14
C VAL A 179 -17.60 -3.37 -2.70
N THR A 180 -18.06 -2.26 -2.12
CA THR A 180 -19.35 -1.65 -2.40
C THR A 180 -19.20 -0.24 -2.95
N GLU A 181 -20.28 0.40 -3.36
CA GLU A 181 -20.29 1.80 -3.81
C GLU A 181 -19.35 2.07 -4.98
N PHE A 182 -19.29 1.13 -5.95
CA PHE A 182 -18.55 1.37 -7.17
C PHE A 182 -19.13 2.57 -7.93
N PRO A 183 -18.30 3.43 -8.50
CA PRO A 183 -18.75 4.49 -9.37
C PRO A 183 -19.45 3.86 -10.59
N MET A 184 -20.62 4.36 -10.95
CA MET A 184 -21.37 3.88 -12.13
C MET A 184 -20.67 4.30 -13.44
N PHE A 185 -19.92 5.40 -13.41
CA PHE A 185 -19.18 5.96 -14.55
C PHE A 185 -17.77 6.33 -14.14
N GLU A 186 -16.81 6.11 -15.03
CA GLU A 186 -15.46 6.68 -14.96
C GLU A 186 -15.33 7.78 -15.99
N TYR A 187 -14.58 8.84 -15.66
CA TYR A 187 -14.17 9.85 -16.66
C TYR A 187 -12.96 9.32 -17.44
N ASP A 188 -13.02 9.44 -18.77
CA ASP A 188 -11.92 9.10 -19.67
C ASP A 188 -10.70 10.03 -19.51
#